data_d479f96252e26817b8d3b01be64d2a6d
#
_entry.id   d479f96252e26817b8d3b01be64d2a6d
#
_cell.length_a   1.000
_cell.length_b   1.000
_cell.length_c   1.000
_cell.angle_alpha   90.00
_cell.angle_beta   90.00
_cell.angle_gamma   90.00
#
_symmetry.space_group_name_H-M   'P 1'
#
loop_
_entity.id
_entity.type
_entity.pdbx_description
1 polymer ?
#
loop_
_entity_poly.entity_id
_entity_poly.type
_entity_poly.pdbx_seq_one_letter_code
_entity_poly.pdbx_strand_id
1 'polypeptide(L)'
;MLKKTLATLVLGTALLGAGSAMAADYAIDTEGQHAFVNFKISHLGYSWLYGSFKDFDGSFSFDEKNPEASKVNVTLNTKSVDTNHAERDKHIRSGDFLNVDKHPTATFASTAVKSTG
;
A
#
# COMPACT_ATOMS: atom_id res chain seq x y z
N MET A 1 60.49 -49.52 2.90
CA MET A 1 59.00 -49.47 3.04
C MET A 1 58.55 -48.04 2.83
N LEU A 2 58.03 -47.73 1.68
CA LEU A 2 57.47 -46.37 1.39
C LEU A 2 56.06 -46.30 1.96
N LYS A 3 55.83 -45.40 2.93
CA LYS A 3 54.49 -45.01 3.37
C LYS A 3 53.95 -43.94 2.45
N LYS A 4 53.01 -44.27 1.61
CA LYS A 4 52.24 -43.28 0.81
C LYS A 4 51.19 -42.64 1.71
N THR A 5 51.36 -41.37 2.09
CA THR A 5 50.34 -40.56 2.71
C THR A 5 49.44 -40.03 1.62
N LEU A 6 48.18 -40.46 1.61
CA LEU A 6 47.11 -39.86 0.79
C LEU A 6 46.67 -38.57 1.45
N ALA A 7 46.91 -37.49 0.76
CA ALA A 7 46.35 -36.17 1.12
C ALA A 7 44.90 -36.12 0.55
N THR A 8 43.92 -36.18 1.42
CA THR A 8 42.51 -36.00 1.05
C THR A 8 42.26 -34.48 0.91
N LEU A 9 42.08 -34.05 -0.32
CA LEU A 9 41.69 -32.69 -0.63
C LEU A 9 40.18 -32.55 -0.35
N VAL A 10 39.82 -31.92 0.78
CA VAL A 10 38.43 -31.56 1.10
C VAL A 10 38.08 -30.31 0.29
N LEU A 11 37.36 -30.53 -0.81
CA LEU A 11 36.76 -29.46 -1.61
C LEU A 11 35.54 -28.90 -0.86
N GLY A 12 35.75 -27.83 -0.11
CA GLY A 12 34.68 -27.11 0.56
C GLY A 12 33.77 -26.42 -0.49
N THR A 13 32.62 -27.02 -0.74
CA THR A 13 31.53 -26.34 -1.47
C THR A 13 30.99 -25.24 -0.59
N ALA A 14 31.42 -23.99 -0.86
CA ALA A 14 30.73 -22.81 -0.35
C ALA A 14 29.36 -22.75 -1.03
N LEU A 15 28.31 -23.16 -0.33
CA LEU A 15 26.95 -22.80 -0.69
C LEU A 15 26.81 -21.29 -0.50
N LEU A 16 26.97 -20.54 -1.59
CA LEU A 16 26.48 -19.19 -1.69
C LEU A 16 24.96 -19.27 -1.58
N GLY A 17 24.45 -19.11 -0.38
CA GLY A 17 23.02 -18.89 -0.16
C GLY A 17 22.64 -17.63 -0.92
N ALA A 18 22.03 -17.79 -2.11
CA ALA A 18 21.30 -16.75 -2.75
C ALA A 18 20.13 -16.42 -1.82
N GLY A 19 20.34 -15.42 -0.94
CA GLY A 19 19.24 -14.85 -0.17
C GLY A 19 18.21 -14.37 -1.17
N SER A 20 17.07 -15.03 -1.21
CA SER A 20 15.91 -14.53 -1.93
C SER A 20 15.62 -13.14 -1.37
N ALA A 21 15.81 -12.10 -2.17
CA ALA A 21 15.35 -10.78 -1.80
C ALA A 21 13.83 -10.87 -1.71
N MET A 22 13.32 -10.97 -0.50
CA MET A 22 11.88 -10.94 -0.26
C MET A 22 11.43 -9.48 -0.29
N ALA A 23 10.28 -9.24 -0.90
CA ALA A 23 9.61 -7.95 -0.79
C ALA A 23 9.46 -7.60 0.70
N ALA A 24 9.79 -6.37 1.05
CA ALA A 24 9.56 -5.88 2.41
C ALA A 24 8.12 -5.40 2.55
N ASP A 25 7.52 -5.70 3.70
CA ASP A 25 6.18 -5.26 4.06
C ASP A 25 6.26 -4.00 4.94
N TYR A 26 5.43 -3.02 4.64
CA TYR A 26 5.36 -1.74 5.33
C TYR A 26 3.93 -1.45 5.75
N ALA A 27 3.74 -0.89 6.95
CA ALA A 27 2.50 -0.24 7.32
C ALA A 27 2.54 1.23 6.85
N ILE A 28 1.42 1.75 6.38
CA ILE A 28 1.31 3.18 6.07
C ILE A 28 1.30 3.94 7.40
N ASP A 29 2.27 4.83 7.58
CA ASP A 29 2.34 5.66 8.78
C ASP A 29 1.33 6.81 8.66
N THR A 30 0.27 6.70 9.46
CA THR A 30 -0.78 7.72 9.55
C THR A 30 -0.58 8.67 10.74
N GLU A 31 0.37 8.39 11.62
CA GLU A 31 0.76 9.31 12.70
C GLU A 31 1.44 10.55 12.12
N GLY A 32 1.24 11.70 12.74
CA GLY A 32 1.83 12.95 12.26
C GLY A 32 1.27 13.49 10.95
N GLN A 33 0.29 12.83 10.34
CA GLN A 33 -0.46 13.29 9.16
C GLN A 33 0.40 13.52 7.90
N HIS A 34 1.35 12.64 7.64
CA HIS A 34 2.14 12.66 6.40
C HIS A 34 1.63 11.70 5.32
N ALA A 35 0.53 10.97 5.60
CA ALA A 35 -0.17 10.12 4.65
C ALA A 35 -1.59 10.65 4.42
N PHE A 36 -2.07 10.59 3.18
CA PHE A 36 -3.34 11.18 2.79
C PHE A 36 -4.11 10.28 1.83
N VAL A 37 -5.42 10.20 2.01
CA VAL A 37 -6.36 9.70 1.01
C VAL A 37 -7.18 10.88 0.52
N ASN A 38 -6.84 11.40 -0.65
CA ASN A 38 -7.47 12.56 -1.25
C ASN A 38 -8.27 12.17 -2.49
N PHE A 39 -9.31 12.91 -2.78
CA PHE A 39 -10.10 12.76 -3.99
C PHE A 39 -10.44 14.11 -4.62
N LYS A 40 -10.77 14.09 -5.89
CA LYS A 40 -11.41 15.20 -6.60
C LYS A 40 -12.58 14.69 -7.41
N ILE A 41 -13.64 15.45 -7.48
CA ILE A 41 -14.85 15.13 -8.24
C ILE A 41 -15.22 16.31 -9.12
N SER A 42 -15.54 16.05 -10.39
CA SER A 42 -16.07 17.07 -11.28
C SER A 42 -17.45 17.52 -10.79
N HIS A 43 -17.63 18.82 -10.65
CA HIS A 43 -18.90 19.46 -10.29
C HIS A 43 -19.49 20.16 -11.51
N LEU A 44 -20.62 19.64 -11.99
CA LEU A 44 -21.38 20.17 -13.13
C LEU A 44 -20.55 20.37 -14.42
N GLY A 45 -19.42 19.68 -14.56
CA GLY A 45 -18.58 19.72 -15.75
C GLY A 45 -17.65 20.93 -15.87
N TYR A 46 -17.64 21.87 -14.92
CA TYR A 46 -16.81 23.09 -15.01
C TYR A 46 -16.01 23.44 -13.76
N SER A 47 -16.17 22.69 -12.66
CA SER A 47 -15.34 22.88 -11.47
C SER A 47 -14.98 21.55 -10.81
N TRP A 48 -14.05 21.59 -9.87
CA TRP A 48 -13.61 20.43 -9.12
C TRP A 48 -13.87 20.63 -7.64
N LEU A 49 -14.49 19.63 -7.01
CA LEU A 49 -14.56 19.51 -5.58
C LEU A 49 -13.41 18.63 -5.11
N TYR A 50 -12.65 19.11 -4.15
CA TYR A 50 -11.58 18.36 -3.50
C TYR A 50 -12.01 17.93 -2.10
N GLY A 51 -11.59 16.74 -1.68
CA GLY A 51 -11.84 16.23 -0.36
C GLY A 51 -10.83 15.18 0.05
N SER A 52 -10.96 14.73 1.27
CA SER A 52 -10.12 13.68 1.86
C SER A 52 -10.92 12.77 2.77
N PHE A 53 -10.38 11.57 3.03
CA PHE A 53 -10.79 10.73 4.15
C PHE A 53 -9.72 10.83 5.23
N LYS A 54 -10.12 11.26 6.43
CA LYS A 54 -9.18 11.55 7.53
C LYS A 54 -8.77 10.32 8.33
N ASP A 55 -9.58 9.25 8.27
CA ASP A 55 -9.39 8.03 9.03
C ASP A 55 -9.22 6.85 8.08
N PHE A 56 -8.02 6.34 8.00
CA PHE A 56 -7.65 5.21 7.16
C PHE A 56 -6.41 4.53 7.71
N ASP A 57 -6.21 3.30 7.31
CA ASP A 57 -4.98 2.56 7.49
C ASP A 57 -4.64 1.77 6.21
N GLY A 58 -3.47 1.19 6.18
CA GLY A 58 -3.07 0.38 5.05
C GLY A 58 -1.66 -0.15 5.16
N SER A 59 -1.33 -0.97 4.19
CA SER A 59 -0.02 -1.58 4.05
C SER A 59 0.39 -1.66 2.59
N PHE A 60 1.68 -1.75 2.37
CA PHE A 60 2.22 -2.06 1.05
C PHE A 60 3.44 -2.97 1.18
N SER A 61 3.67 -3.77 0.15
CA SER A 61 4.91 -4.51 -0.04
C SER A 61 5.69 -3.89 -1.18
N PHE A 62 7.00 -3.81 -1.04
CA PHE A 62 7.87 -3.25 -2.07
C PHE A 62 9.12 -4.13 -2.26
N ASP A 63 9.40 -4.45 -3.52
CA ASP A 63 10.61 -5.13 -3.95
C ASP A 63 11.39 -4.22 -4.91
N GLU A 64 12.53 -3.74 -4.48
CA GLU A 64 13.40 -2.87 -5.30
C GLU A 64 13.86 -3.54 -6.61
N LYS A 65 14.01 -4.86 -6.60
CA LYS A 65 14.46 -5.63 -7.77
C LYS A 65 13.33 -5.96 -8.73
N ASN A 66 12.10 -5.98 -8.22
CA ASN A 66 10.90 -6.23 -9.01
C ASN A 66 9.73 -5.34 -8.54
N PRO A 67 9.77 -4.04 -8.85
CA PRO A 67 8.74 -3.09 -8.40
C PRO A 67 7.31 -3.48 -8.81
N GLU A 68 7.15 -4.19 -9.92
CA GLU A 68 5.83 -4.62 -10.40
C GLU A 68 5.21 -5.76 -9.57
N ALA A 69 6.01 -6.43 -8.72
CA ALA A 69 5.50 -7.39 -7.74
C ALA A 69 4.93 -6.72 -6.47
N SER A 70 5.05 -5.41 -6.36
CA SER A 70 4.54 -4.65 -5.22
C SER A 70 3.03 -4.72 -5.10
N LYS A 71 2.52 -4.55 -3.88
CA LYS A 71 1.09 -4.56 -3.57
C LYS A 71 0.76 -3.43 -2.62
N VAL A 72 -0.43 -2.88 -2.75
CA VAL A 72 -0.96 -1.85 -1.86
C VAL A 72 -2.36 -2.23 -1.42
N ASN A 73 -2.64 -2.12 -0.13
CA ASN A 73 -3.96 -2.30 0.45
C ASN A 73 -4.26 -1.12 1.38
N VAL A 74 -5.43 -0.53 1.23
CA VAL A 74 -5.90 0.57 2.07
C VAL A 74 -7.33 0.31 2.49
N THR A 75 -7.64 0.56 3.75
CA THR A 75 -9.01 0.57 4.29
C THR A 75 -9.28 1.94 4.87
N LEU A 76 -10.40 2.55 4.54
CA LEU A 76 -10.79 3.84 5.06
C LEU A 76 -12.17 3.80 5.72
N ASN A 77 -12.35 4.67 6.71
CA ASN A 77 -13.63 4.93 7.34
C ASN A 77 -14.38 5.98 6.51
N THR A 78 -15.51 5.58 5.93
CA THR A 78 -16.28 6.46 5.05
C THR A 78 -16.88 7.67 5.77
N LYS A 79 -17.13 7.56 7.09
CA LYS A 79 -17.59 8.68 7.93
C LYS A 79 -16.57 9.81 8.04
N SER A 80 -15.30 9.51 7.79
CA SER A 80 -14.20 10.47 7.91
C SER A 80 -14.05 11.40 6.70
N VAL A 81 -14.98 11.39 5.76
CA VAL A 81 -14.99 12.30 4.61
C VAL A 81 -15.00 13.75 5.07
N ASP A 82 -14.15 14.56 4.46
CA ASP A 82 -13.97 15.98 4.75
C ASP A 82 -13.72 16.74 3.45
N THR A 83 -14.63 17.66 3.12
CA THR A 83 -14.52 18.58 1.98
C THR A 83 -14.42 20.02 2.43
N ASN A 84 -14.10 20.26 3.71
CA ASN A 84 -14.00 21.58 4.33
C ASN A 84 -15.32 22.35 4.37
N HIS A 85 -16.48 21.66 4.45
CA HIS A 85 -17.79 22.28 4.59
C HIS A 85 -18.76 21.32 5.28
N ALA A 86 -19.12 21.61 6.53
CA ALA A 86 -19.84 20.68 7.41
C ALA A 86 -21.19 20.18 6.85
N GLU A 87 -22.01 21.09 6.29
CA GLU A 87 -23.32 20.69 5.74
C GLU A 87 -23.18 19.85 4.47
N ARG A 88 -22.19 20.16 3.62
CA ARG A 88 -21.88 19.32 2.47
C ARG A 88 -21.39 17.95 2.89
N ASP A 89 -20.50 17.87 3.86
CA ASP A 89 -19.98 16.59 4.38
C ASP A 89 -21.09 15.74 4.99
N LYS A 90 -22.03 16.36 5.71
CA LYS A 90 -23.22 15.70 6.22
C LYS A 90 -24.06 15.09 5.09
N HIS A 91 -24.28 15.83 4.02
CA HIS A 91 -25.03 15.35 2.85
C HIS A 91 -24.27 14.24 2.11
N ILE A 92 -22.96 14.37 1.94
CA ILE A 92 -22.12 13.33 1.33
C ILE A 92 -22.19 12.02 2.13
N ARG A 93 -22.27 12.09 3.45
CA ARG A 93 -22.42 10.89 4.31
C ARG A 93 -23.80 10.25 4.24
N SER A 94 -24.82 10.98 3.80
CA SER A 94 -26.20 10.50 3.77
C SER A 94 -26.44 9.40 2.76
N GLY A 95 -27.67 8.84 2.81
CA GLY A 95 -28.14 7.83 1.86
C GLY A 95 -28.19 8.28 0.40
N ASP A 96 -28.12 9.60 0.13
CA ASP A 96 -28.09 10.13 -1.23
C ASP A 96 -26.74 9.95 -1.91
N PHE A 97 -25.66 9.74 -1.13
CA PHE A 97 -24.30 9.58 -1.63
C PHE A 97 -23.60 8.35 -1.02
N LEU A 98 -22.70 8.53 -0.06
CA LEU A 98 -21.87 7.43 0.45
C LEU A 98 -22.65 6.44 1.30
N ASN A 99 -23.77 6.84 1.90
CA ASN A 99 -24.57 6.02 2.79
C ASN A 99 -23.70 5.29 3.85
N VAL A 100 -22.96 6.07 4.61
CA VAL A 100 -21.91 5.57 5.50
C VAL A 100 -22.40 4.64 6.61
N ASP A 101 -23.68 4.67 6.93
CA ASP A 101 -24.28 3.75 7.90
C ASP A 101 -24.41 2.33 7.34
N LYS A 102 -24.63 2.19 6.03
CA LYS A 102 -24.64 0.90 5.33
C LYS A 102 -23.23 0.50 4.83
N HIS A 103 -22.42 1.48 4.52
CA HIS A 103 -21.07 1.29 3.95
C HIS A 103 -20.05 2.01 4.82
N PRO A 104 -19.77 1.53 6.05
CA PRO A 104 -18.88 2.21 6.99
C PRO A 104 -17.41 2.21 6.58
N THR A 105 -17.00 1.28 5.72
CA THR A 105 -15.63 1.17 5.22
C THR A 105 -15.59 1.08 3.71
N ALA A 106 -14.53 1.61 3.13
CA ALA A 106 -14.15 1.35 1.74
C ALA A 106 -12.72 0.80 1.71
N THR A 107 -12.46 -0.11 0.80
CA THR A 107 -11.16 -0.76 0.67
C THR A 107 -10.62 -0.60 -0.75
N PHE A 108 -9.30 -0.45 -0.83
CA PHE A 108 -8.55 -0.49 -2.06
C PHE A 108 -7.53 -1.62 -1.98
N ALA A 109 -7.49 -2.50 -2.97
CA ALA A 109 -6.46 -3.50 -3.15
C ALA A 109 -5.91 -3.38 -4.57
N SER A 110 -4.61 -3.17 -4.71
CA SER A 110 -3.99 -3.11 -6.02
C SER A 110 -4.13 -4.44 -6.75
N THR A 111 -4.49 -4.40 -8.03
CA THR A 111 -4.53 -5.58 -8.91
C THR A 111 -3.28 -5.70 -9.77
N ALA A 112 -2.59 -4.60 -10.00
CA ALA A 112 -1.32 -4.53 -10.70
C ALA A 112 -0.57 -3.25 -10.29
N VAL A 113 0.74 -3.33 -10.35
CA VAL A 113 1.65 -2.18 -10.24
C VAL A 113 2.46 -2.13 -11.53
N LYS A 114 2.61 -0.95 -12.11
CA LYS A 114 3.36 -0.75 -13.35
C LYS A 114 4.38 0.35 -13.15
N SER A 115 5.62 0.05 -13.47
CA SER A 115 6.68 1.05 -13.49
C SER A 115 6.53 1.95 -14.71
N THR A 116 6.70 3.23 -14.53
CA THR A 116 6.67 4.24 -15.60
C THR A 116 8.02 4.90 -15.88
N GLY A 117 9.06 4.36 -15.29
CA GLY A 117 10.44 4.83 -15.47
C GLY A 117 11.14 5.15 -14.17
#